data_748efb8024ae8bdfa66f70f4e7637aba
#
_entry.id   748efb8024ae8bdfa66f70f4e7637aba
#
_cell.length_a   1.000
_cell.length_b   1.000
_cell.length_c   1.000
_cell.angle_alpha   90.00
_cell.angle_beta   90.00
_cell.angle_gamma   90.00
#
_symmetry.space_group_name_H-M   'P 1'
#
loop_
_entity.id
_entity.type
_entity.pdbx_description
1 polymer ?
#
loop_
_entity_poly.entity_id
_entity_poly.type
_entity_poly.pdbx_seq_one_letter_code
_entity_poly.pdbx_strand_id
1 'polypeptide(L)'
;MKSLLPSRTVAIAIAFLSLTPILAWSGDLGSGSMEVHWDPGAETCPAGETNPIQAHRYNDQTIVLREKLCMTWEAPFMYLLIGNKRALLIDTGDIADPKLMPLETLVMSFLPGESGAKLPLLVVHSHGHLDHRAGDPQFEGVNGVQLVRSDLEHVRKYFGFADWPNGTAQIDLGDRIVDVLPAPGHHPAQLVYYDRSTGMVFSGDFLLPGRLLVDDLSAYQASAQRVAEFLKDRPVSFVLGGHVEKNRSGELLPWESTYHPDEHALQLTKDDVAALPAALRKFNGFYTETGPFVIENGLRLLIAAAAAAALVLAVLGFLIYRFIRRRRNPARNSNSG
;
A
#
# COMPACT_ATOMS: atom_id res chain seq x y z
N MET A 1 -0.90 -53.12 65.74
CA MET A 1 -0.32 -52.10 64.88
C MET A 1 -0.92 -52.29 63.49
N LYS A 2 -1.89 -51.42 63.14
CA LYS A 2 -2.54 -51.46 61.81
C LYS A 2 -2.03 -50.22 61.05
N SER A 3 -1.30 -50.42 59.95
CA SER A 3 -0.80 -49.38 59.06
C SER A 3 -1.92 -48.87 58.16
N LEU A 4 -2.22 -47.59 58.23
CA LEU A 4 -3.13 -46.90 57.32
C LEU A 4 -2.33 -46.35 56.13
N LEU A 5 -2.66 -46.80 54.91
CA LEU A 5 -2.22 -46.26 53.65
C LEU A 5 -3.03 -44.99 53.27
N PRO A 6 -2.43 -43.95 52.77
CA PRO A 6 -3.19 -42.77 52.30
C PRO A 6 -3.81 -42.99 50.92
N SER A 7 -5.10 -42.66 50.81
CA SER A 7 -5.84 -42.65 49.53
C SER A 7 -5.36 -41.52 48.65
N ARG A 8 -4.95 -41.83 47.39
CA ARG A 8 -4.63 -40.84 46.33
C ARG A 8 -5.92 -40.42 45.65
N THR A 9 -6.31 -39.18 45.86
CA THR A 9 -7.36 -38.54 45.13
C THR A 9 -6.83 -38.08 43.73
N VAL A 10 -7.32 -38.70 42.68
CA VAL A 10 -7.02 -38.28 41.30
C VAL A 10 -7.98 -37.15 40.95
N ALA A 11 -7.46 -35.94 40.79
CA ALA A 11 -8.21 -34.79 40.28
C ALA A 11 -8.22 -34.87 38.74
N ILE A 12 -9.38 -35.13 38.15
CA ILE A 12 -9.58 -35.04 36.70
C ILE A 12 -9.84 -33.60 36.37
N ALA A 13 -8.85 -32.93 35.72
CA ALA A 13 -9.04 -31.58 35.15
C ALA A 13 -9.80 -31.73 33.80
N ILE A 14 -11.06 -31.32 33.80
CA ILE A 14 -11.85 -31.18 32.58
C ILE A 14 -11.48 -29.84 31.95
N ALA A 15 -10.72 -29.87 30.86
CA ALA A 15 -10.45 -28.70 30.02
C ALA A 15 -11.73 -28.39 29.21
N PHE A 16 -12.38 -27.30 29.55
CA PHE A 16 -13.43 -26.74 28.70
C PHE A 16 -12.75 -26.09 27.48
N LEU A 17 -12.78 -26.76 26.32
CA LEU A 17 -12.56 -26.11 25.04
C LEU A 17 -13.74 -25.17 24.80
N SER A 18 -13.53 -23.87 24.95
CA SER A 18 -14.44 -22.84 24.48
C SER A 18 -14.38 -22.81 22.95
N LEU A 19 -15.30 -23.50 22.29
CA LEU A 19 -15.61 -23.26 20.88
C LEU A 19 -16.23 -21.86 20.79
N THR A 20 -15.44 -20.86 20.44
CA THR A 20 -15.97 -19.61 19.91
C THR A 20 -16.63 -19.93 18.57
N PRO A 21 -17.94 -19.65 18.38
CA PRO A 21 -18.56 -19.85 17.08
C PRO A 21 -17.87 -18.93 16.08
N ILE A 22 -17.29 -19.52 15.03
CA ILE A 22 -16.94 -18.80 13.82
C ILE A 22 -18.28 -18.36 13.25
N LEU A 23 -18.65 -17.10 13.46
CA LEU A 23 -19.78 -16.47 12.79
C LEU A 23 -19.49 -16.54 11.30
N ALA A 24 -20.11 -17.52 10.64
CA ALA A 24 -20.10 -17.58 9.18
C ALA A 24 -20.71 -16.28 8.66
N TRP A 25 -19.99 -15.57 7.83
CA TRP A 25 -20.44 -14.37 7.14
C TRP A 25 -21.64 -14.76 6.25
N SER A 26 -22.85 -14.35 6.57
CA SER A 26 -24.08 -14.66 5.82
C SER A 26 -24.71 -13.41 5.17
N GLY A 27 -24.00 -12.30 5.11
CA GLY A 27 -24.50 -11.07 4.47
C GLY A 27 -24.05 -10.98 3.00
N ASP A 28 -24.97 -10.59 2.11
CA ASP A 28 -24.61 -10.18 0.78
C ASP A 28 -23.69 -8.96 0.83
N LEU A 29 -22.62 -8.95 0.04
CA LEU A 29 -21.73 -7.79 -0.05
C LEU A 29 -22.49 -6.61 -0.68
N GLY A 30 -22.26 -5.40 -0.14
CA GLY A 30 -22.80 -4.17 -0.70
C GLY A 30 -22.35 -4.01 -2.15
N SER A 31 -23.32 -4.06 -3.06
CA SER A 31 -23.08 -3.96 -4.50
C SER A 31 -22.74 -2.53 -4.91
N GLY A 32 -21.96 -2.41 -5.98
CA GLY A 32 -21.59 -1.17 -6.62
C GLY A 32 -20.88 -1.45 -7.95
N SER A 33 -20.37 -0.42 -8.61
CA SER A 33 -19.64 -0.56 -9.86
C SER A 33 -18.26 0.08 -9.77
N MET A 34 -17.25 -0.63 -10.26
CA MET A 34 -15.91 -0.10 -10.52
C MET A 34 -15.68 0.17 -12.02
N GLU A 35 -16.75 0.30 -12.78
CA GLU A 35 -16.64 0.78 -14.17
C GLU A 35 -16.33 2.28 -14.17
N VAL A 36 -15.08 2.60 -14.36
CA VAL A 36 -14.56 3.97 -14.38
C VAL A 36 -13.43 4.10 -15.39
N HIS A 37 -13.44 5.19 -16.13
CA HIS A 37 -12.30 5.63 -16.91
C HIS A 37 -11.57 6.71 -16.11
N TRP A 38 -10.41 6.35 -15.60
CA TRP A 38 -9.54 7.32 -14.94
C TRP A 38 -8.95 8.28 -15.96
N ASP A 39 -8.78 9.54 -15.59
CA ASP A 39 -8.15 10.55 -16.43
C ASP A 39 -6.74 10.06 -16.81
N PRO A 40 -6.43 9.86 -18.08
CA PRO A 40 -5.14 9.32 -18.50
C PRO A 40 -4.01 10.34 -18.41
N GLY A 41 -4.29 11.58 -18.00
CA GLY A 41 -3.32 12.67 -18.04
C GLY A 41 -2.94 13.10 -19.45
N ALA A 42 -1.75 13.67 -19.61
CA ALA A 42 -1.24 14.14 -20.89
C ALA A 42 0.29 14.14 -20.92
N GLU A 43 0.91 13.96 -22.11
CA GLU A 43 2.37 14.10 -22.29
C GLU A 43 2.84 15.53 -21.97
N THR A 44 1.97 16.51 -22.20
CA THR A 44 2.19 17.90 -21.82
C THR A 44 0.95 18.37 -21.08
N CYS A 45 1.07 18.51 -19.76
CA CYS A 45 -0.05 18.91 -18.92
C CYS A 45 -0.43 20.36 -19.15
N PRO A 46 -1.75 20.68 -19.27
CA PRO A 46 -2.22 22.03 -19.41
C PRO A 46 -1.94 22.85 -18.13
N ALA A 47 -1.64 24.12 -18.28
CA ALA A 47 -1.53 25.02 -17.14
C ALA A 47 -2.93 25.27 -16.53
N GLY A 48 -3.04 25.18 -15.19
CA GLY A 48 -4.26 25.54 -14.47
C GLY A 48 -5.35 24.48 -14.52
N GLU A 49 -5.04 23.23 -14.13
CA GLU A 49 -6.05 22.19 -13.91
C GLU A 49 -7.12 22.67 -12.91
N THR A 50 -8.38 22.65 -13.34
CA THR A 50 -9.50 23.16 -12.52
C THR A 50 -10.22 22.09 -11.72
N ASN A 51 -9.95 20.80 -12.02
CA ASN A 51 -10.52 19.66 -11.30
C ASN A 51 -9.41 18.65 -10.99
N PRO A 52 -8.61 18.90 -9.95
CA PRO A 52 -7.40 18.14 -9.68
C PRO A 52 -7.66 16.71 -9.16
N ILE A 53 -8.88 16.41 -8.70
CA ILE A 53 -9.25 15.10 -8.14
C ILE A 53 -10.40 14.52 -8.96
N GLN A 54 -10.22 13.30 -9.44
CA GLN A 54 -11.31 12.52 -9.99
C GLN A 54 -11.94 11.67 -8.88
N ALA A 55 -13.26 11.75 -8.75
CA ALA A 55 -14.04 10.98 -7.79
C ALA A 55 -14.95 9.99 -8.50
N HIS A 56 -14.90 8.72 -8.09
CA HIS A 56 -15.77 7.67 -8.56
C HIS A 56 -16.60 7.11 -7.39
N ARG A 57 -17.93 7.14 -7.54
CA ARG A 57 -18.85 6.51 -6.57
C ARG A 57 -19.00 5.04 -6.92
N TYR A 58 -18.37 4.16 -6.14
CA TYR A 58 -18.66 2.72 -6.21
C TYR A 58 -20.13 2.44 -5.84
N ASN A 59 -20.57 3.04 -4.75
CA ASN A 59 -21.96 3.12 -4.30
C ASN A 59 -22.15 4.38 -3.43
N ASP A 60 -23.32 4.55 -2.82
CA ASP A 60 -23.62 5.75 -2.02
C ASP A 60 -22.73 5.91 -0.77
N GLN A 61 -22.09 4.82 -0.30
CA GLN A 61 -21.29 4.79 0.92
C GLN A 61 -19.79 4.56 0.67
N THR A 62 -19.37 4.41 -0.60
CA THR A 62 -17.98 4.13 -0.94
C THR A 62 -17.57 4.96 -2.14
N ILE A 63 -16.61 5.85 -1.96
CA ILE A 63 -16.06 6.74 -2.99
C ILE A 63 -14.58 6.47 -3.13
N VAL A 64 -14.13 6.26 -4.38
CA VAL A 64 -12.71 6.18 -4.75
C VAL A 64 -12.31 7.53 -5.31
N LEU A 65 -11.26 8.10 -4.74
CA LEU A 65 -10.69 9.38 -5.16
C LEU A 65 -9.32 9.11 -5.78
N ARG A 66 -8.97 9.88 -6.81
CA ARG A 66 -7.64 9.84 -7.43
C ARG A 66 -7.18 11.25 -7.73
N GLU A 67 -5.97 11.59 -7.35
CA GLU A 67 -5.30 12.78 -7.87
C GLU A 67 -5.00 12.58 -9.36
N LYS A 68 -5.16 13.64 -10.16
CA LYS A 68 -4.91 13.51 -11.60
C LYS A 68 -3.41 13.52 -11.91
N LEU A 69 -3.01 12.75 -12.90
CA LEU A 69 -1.63 12.64 -13.38
C LEU A 69 -1.00 14.00 -13.74
N CYS A 70 -1.80 14.94 -14.23
CA CYS A 70 -1.31 16.29 -14.51
C CYS A 70 -1.12 17.18 -13.26
N MET A 71 -1.50 16.70 -12.08
CA MET A 71 -1.22 17.38 -10.82
C MET A 71 0.01 16.79 -10.14
N THR A 72 0.11 15.48 -10.14
CA THR A 72 1.26 14.70 -9.65
C THR A 72 1.35 13.40 -10.44
N TRP A 73 2.53 13.02 -10.85
CA TRP A 73 2.76 11.76 -11.56
C TRP A 73 2.50 10.52 -10.68
N GLU A 74 2.55 10.66 -9.35
CA GLU A 74 2.18 9.61 -8.40
C GLU A 74 0.69 9.26 -8.51
N ALA A 75 -0.16 10.27 -8.75
CA ALA A 75 -1.61 10.12 -8.92
C ALA A 75 -2.24 9.14 -7.92
N PRO A 76 -2.00 9.30 -6.59
CA PRO A 76 -2.40 8.33 -5.59
C PRO A 76 -3.92 8.19 -5.50
N PHE A 77 -4.36 6.99 -5.14
CA PHE A 77 -5.74 6.70 -4.81
C PHE A 77 -6.01 6.87 -3.32
N MET A 78 -7.15 7.46 -3.01
CA MET A 78 -7.67 7.64 -1.65
C MET A 78 -9.07 7.07 -1.56
N TYR A 79 -9.50 6.62 -0.38
CA TYR A 79 -10.75 5.89 -0.23
C TYR A 79 -11.61 6.47 0.89
N LEU A 80 -12.82 6.90 0.55
CA LEU A 80 -13.80 7.41 1.51
C LEU A 80 -14.91 6.38 1.73
N LEU A 81 -15.03 5.91 2.98
CA LEU A 81 -16.01 4.93 3.44
C LEU A 81 -16.97 5.60 4.42
N ILE A 82 -18.26 5.61 4.10
CA ILE A 82 -19.28 6.28 4.90
C ILE A 82 -20.11 5.24 5.65
N GLY A 83 -20.15 5.35 6.98
CA GLY A 83 -21.06 4.61 7.83
C GLY A 83 -22.14 5.54 8.39
N ASN A 84 -22.96 5.04 9.33
CA ASN A 84 -24.05 5.84 9.91
C ASN A 84 -23.64 6.63 11.17
N LYS A 85 -22.46 6.35 11.79
CA LYS A 85 -21.94 7.08 12.95
C LYS A 85 -20.76 7.97 12.60
N ARG A 86 -19.94 7.56 11.66
CA ARG A 86 -18.77 8.30 11.14
C ARG A 86 -18.36 7.80 9.77
N ALA A 87 -17.55 8.60 9.08
CA ALA A 87 -16.87 8.21 7.87
C ALA A 87 -15.39 7.93 8.15
N LEU A 88 -14.74 7.23 7.21
CA LEU A 88 -13.32 6.92 7.20
C LEU A 88 -12.73 7.38 5.87
N LEU A 89 -11.68 8.20 5.91
CA LEU A 89 -10.81 8.49 4.77
C LEU A 89 -9.49 7.75 4.95
N ILE A 90 -9.11 6.96 3.96
CA ILE A 90 -7.82 6.28 3.89
C ILE A 90 -6.96 7.05 2.88
N ASP A 91 -5.84 7.59 3.36
CA ASP A 91 -4.88 8.45 2.67
C ASP A 91 -5.41 9.85 2.32
N THR A 92 -4.47 10.81 2.17
CA THR A 92 -4.75 12.23 1.89
C THR A 92 -3.98 12.78 0.68
N GLY A 93 -3.35 11.89 -0.11
CA GLY A 93 -2.70 12.24 -1.36
C GLY A 93 -1.34 12.93 -1.22
N ASP A 94 -0.84 13.43 -2.34
CA ASP A 94 0.51 13.97 -2.54
C ASP A 94 0.60 15.50 -2.47
N ILE A 95 -0.55 16.22 -2.49
CA ILE A 95 -0.55 17.67 -2.58
C ILE A 95 -1.16 18.32 -1.33
N ALA A 96 -0.34 19.08 -0.61
CA ALA A 96 -0.71 19.75 0.64
C ALA A 96 -1.55 21.03 0.44
N ASP A 97 -1.29 21.81 -0.63
CA ASP A 97 -1.91 23.12 -0.83
C ASP A 97 -3.38 22.98 -1.22
N PRO A 98 -4.33 23.42 -0.36
CA PRO A 98 -5.77 23.34 -0.65
C PRO A 98 -6.22 24.20 -1.84
N LYS A 99 -5.39 25.14 -2.31
CA LYS A 99 -5.69 25.92 -3.51
C LYS A 99 -5.44 25.12 -4.79
N LEU A 100 -4.48 24.20 -4.75
CA LEU A 100 -4.17 23.29 -5.85
C LEU A 100 -5.00 22.02 -5.76
N MET A 101 -5.25 21.53 -4.54
CA MET A 101 -5.89 20.26 -4.25
C MET A 101 -6.86 20.42 -3.07
N PRO A 102 -8.11 20.86 -3.27
CA PRO A 102 -9.07 21.12 -2.19
C PRO A 102 -9.69 19.80 -1.67
N LEU A 103 -8.86 18.89 -1.15
CA LEU A 103 -9.26 17.55 -0.77
C LEU A 103 -10.26 17.55 0.39
N GLU A 104 -9.98 18.33 1.46
CA GLU A 104 -10.89 18.42 2.62
C GLU A 104 -12.29 18.86 2.17
N THR A 105 -12.36 19.95 1.41
CA THR A 105 -13.63 20.48 0.90
C THR A 105 -14.39 19.45 0.06
N LEU A 106 -13.70 18.71 -0.81
CA LEU A 106 -14.30 17.66 -1.61
C LEU A 106 -14.82 16.51 -0.74
N VAL A 107 -13.99 16.00 0.17
CA VAL A 107 -14.37 14.89 1.08
C VAL A 107 -15.57 15.28 1.94
N MET A 108 -15.54 16.50 2.55
CA MET A 108 -16.65 16.99 3.36
C MET A 108 -17.94 17.18 2.54
N SER A 109 -17.85 17.42 1.23
CA SER A 109 -19.03 17.53 0.36
C SER A 109 -19.78 16.21 0.21
N PHE A 110 -19.12 15.08 0.32
CA PHE A 110 -19.73 13.74 0.26
C PHE A 110 -20.41 13.33 1.57
N LEU A 111 -20.00 13.92 2.70
CA LEU A 111 -20.51 13.51 4.01
C LEU A 111 -21.94 14.00 4.25
N PRO A 112 -22.82 13.15 4.81
CA PRO A 112 -24.15 13.55 5.24
C PRO A 112 -24.11 14.67 6.30
N GLY A 113 -25.18 15.44 6.35
CA GLY A 113 -25.35 16.53 7.30
C GLY A 113 -25.19 17.91 6.67
N GLU A 114 -25.61 18.96 7.40
CA GLU A 114 -25.52 20.34 6.97
C GLU A 114 -24.15 20.94 7.30
N SER A 115 -23.85 22.10 6.72
CA SER A 115 -22.63 22.85 7.03
C SER A 115 -22.50 23.10 8.54
N GLY A 116 -21.38 22.67 9.13
CA GLY A 116 -21.11 22.77 10.58
C GLY A 116 -21.61 21.61 11.44
N ALA A 117 -22.38 20.64 10.87
CA ALA A 117 -22.87 19.44 11.54
C ALA A 117 -22.76 18.20 10.64
N LYS A 118 -21.62 18.10 9.91
CA LYS A 118 -21.33 16.93 9.07
C LYS A 118 -21.07 15.70 9.91
N LEU A 119 -21.29 14.53 9.30
CA LEU A 119 -20.92 13.24 9.88
C LEU A 119 -19.42 13.28 10.29
N PRO A 120 -19.05 12.86 11.53
CA PRO A 120 -17.66 12.84 11.96
C PRO A 120 -16.77 12.04 10.99
N LEU A 121 -15.56 12.55 10.74
CA LEU A 121 -14.58 11.93 9.85
C LEU A 121 -13.37 11.43 10.63
N LEU A 122 -12.97 10.19 10.39
CA LEU A 122 -11.69 9.63 10.79
C LEU A 122 -10.78 9.60 9.56
N VAL A 123 -9.59 10.18 9.66
CA VAL A 123 -8.55 10.14 8.63
C VAL A 123 -7.43 9.24 9.10
N VAL A 124 -7.07 8.25 8.30
CA VAL A 124 -6.01 7.27 8.55
C VAL A 124 -5.18 7.08 7.28
N HIS A 125 -4.05 6.37 7.38
CA HIS A 125 -3.16 6.17 6.25
C HIS A 125 -2.86 4.70 6.01
N SER A 126 -2.65 4.35 4.75
CA SER A 126 -2.06 3.06 4.39
C SER A 126 -0.63 2.98 4.91
N HIS A 127 0.15 4.06 4.80
CA HIS A 127 1.50 4.17 5.34
C HIS A 127 1.98 5.65 5.42
N GLY A 128 3.28 5.85 5.71
CA GLY A 128 3.81 7.18 6.03
C GLY A 128 4.57 7.88 4.89
N HIS A 129 4.57 7.40 3.65
CA HIS A 129 5.16 8.12 2.53
C HIS A 129 4.38 9.39 2.21
N LEU A 130 5.04 10.36 1.60
CA LEU A 130 4.49 11.71 1.47
C LEU A 130 3.25 11.76 0.58
N ASP A 131 3.27 11.03 -0.49
CA ASP A 131 2.20 10.90 -1.49
C ASP A 131 0.89 10.27 -0.96
N HIS A 132 0.94 9.73 0.27
CA HIS A 132 -0.25 9.22 0.99
C HIS A 132 -0.73 10.13 2.12
N ARG A 133 0.03 11.17 2.49
CA ARG A 133 -0.26 12.01 3.66
C ARG A 133 0.03 13.51 3.48
N ALA A 134 0.42 13.96 2.29
CA ALA A 134 0.74 15.38 2.09
C ALA A 134 -0.46 16.29 2.36
N GLY A 135 -1.69 15.81 2.13
CA GLY A 135 -2.92 16.57 2.38
C GLY A 135 -3.34 16.66 3.86
N ASP A 136 -2.65 16.01 4.80
CA ASP A 136 -2.96 16.03 6.25
C ASP A 136 -3.22 17.42 6.81
N PRO A 137 -2.43 18.47 6.46
CA PRO A 137 -2.67 19.83 6.98
C PRO A 137 -4.06 20.40 6.68
N GLN A 138 -4.75 19.89 5.65
CA GLN A 138 -6.11 20.32 5.33
C GLN A 138 -7.14 19.79 6.33
N PHE A 139 -6.84 18.72 7.05
CA PHE A 139 -7.71 18.06 8.03
C PHE A 139 -7.38 18.42 9.47
N GLU A 140 -6.21 19.04 9.72
CA GLU A 140 -5.77 19.45 11.06
C GLU A 140 -6.67 20.55 11.65
N GLY A 141 -7.21 20.30 12.84
CA GLY A 141 -8.04 21.27 13.55
C GLY A 141 -9.44 21.48 12.97
N VAL A 142 -9.84 20.72 11.95
CA VAL A 142 -11.20 20.77 11.40
C VAL A 142 -12.19 20.14 12.38
N ASN A 143 -13.29 20.85 12.65
CA ASN A 143 -14.31 20.39 13.59
C ASN A 143 -14.95 19.07 13.10
N GLY A 144 -15.03 18.07 13.98
CA GLY A 144 -15.58 16.75 13.65
C GLY A 144 -14.62 15.84 12.89
N VAL A 145 -13.36 16.25 12.65
CA VAL A 145 -12.31 15.45 12.02
C VAL A 145 -11.32 14.95 13.07
N GLN A 146 -11.02 13.68 13.04
CA GLN A 146 -9.94 13.05 13.79
C GLN A 146 -8.88 12.54 12.80
N LEU A 147 -7.69 13.13 12.80
CA LEU A 147 -6.54 12.71 12.01
C LEU A 147 -5.62 11.83 12.86
N VAL A 148 -5.30 10.63 12.37
CA VAL A 148 -4.31 9.71 12.96
C VAL A 148 -3.00 9.85 12.22
N ARG A 149 -1.92 10.23 12.92
CA ARG A 149 -0.59 10.34 12.32
C ARG A 149 -0.09 8.99 11.81
N SER A 150 0.58 9.01 10.68
CA SER A 150 1.04 7.83 9.92
C SER A 150 2.34 7.20 10.43
N ASP A 151 3.01 7.79 11.44
CA ASP A 151 4.21 7.19 12.01
C ASP A 151 3.88 5.98 12.90
N LEU A 152 4.80 5.02 12.98
CA LEU A 152 4.58 3.73 13.63
C LEU A 152 4.13 3.84 15.09
N GLU A 153 4.66 4.81 15.84
CA GLU A 153 4.29 4.98 17.25
C GLU A 153 2.83 5.38 17.40
N HIS A 154 2.37 6.37 16.62
CA HIS A 154 0.99 6.83 16.65
C HIS A 154 0.02 5.77 16.12
N VAL A 155 0.37 5.08 15.05
CA VAL A 155 -0.41 3.95 14.49
C VAL A 155 -0.59 2.86 15.55
N ARG A 156 0.48 2.39 16.17
CA ARG A 156 0.41 1.36 17.23
C ARG A 156 -0.45 1.80 18.40
N LYS A 157 -0.27 3.02 18.86
CA LYS A 157 -1.02 3.58 19.99
C LYS A 157 -2.51 3.71 19.66
N TYR A 158 -2.85 4.25 18.50
CA TYR A 158 -4.23 4.48 18.12
C TYR A 158 -5.01 3.18 17.96
N PHE A 159 -4.44 2.20 17.26
CA PHE A 159 -5.10 0.91 17.01
C PHE A 159 -4.90 -0.12 18.12
N GLY A 160 -4.10 0.18 19.14
CA GLY A 160 -3.85 -0.74 20.26
C GLY A 160 -2.96 -1.94 19.91
N PHE A 161 -2.08 -1.83 18.91
CA PHE A 161 -1.16 -2.90 18.53
C PHE A 161 -0.01 -3.04 19.54
N ALA A 162 -0.22 -3.83 20.59
CA ALA A 162 0.79 -4.09 21.61
C ALA A 162 1.95 -4.93 21.07
N ASP A 163 1.67 -5.94 20.25
CA ASP A 163 2.63 -6.87 19.64
C ASP A 163 2.70 -6.66 18.12
N TRP A 164 3.29 -5.52 17.71
CA TRP A 164 3.47 -5.20 16.29
C TRP A 164 4.48 -6.16 15.63
N PRO A 165 4.19 -6.67 14.44
CA PRO A 165 3.05 -6.40 13.56
C PRO A 165 1.93 -7.46 13.68
N ASN A 166 1.77 -8.09 14.81
CA ASN A 166 0.74 -9.09 15.05
C ASN A 166 -0.57 -8.46 15.53
N GLY A 167 -1.66 -9.17 15.27
CA GLY A 167 -3.01 -8.75 15.64
C GLY A 167 -3.79 -8.08 14.52
N THR A 168 -5.02 -7.74 14.84
CA THR A 168 -5.97 -7.06 13.96
C THR A 168 -6.76 -6.07 14.80
N ALA A 169 -6.91 -4.84 14.33
CA ALA A 169 -7.79 -3.85 14.91
C ALA A 169 -9.06 -3.70 14.08
N GLN A 170 -10.03 -2.94 14.59
CA GLN A 170 -11.29 -2.68 13.91
C GLN A 170 -11.66 -1.21 14.02
N ILE A 171 -12.18 -0.65 12.93
CA ILE A 171 -12.80 0.65 12.88
C ILE A 171 -14.32 0.42 12.74
N ASP A 172 -15.08 0.80 13.77
CA ASP A 172 -16.54 0.77 13.74
C ASP A 172 -17.06 2.11 13.20
N LEU A 173 -17.70 2.09 12.03
CA LEU A 173 -18.35 3.24 11.41
C LEU A 173 -19.86 3.30 11.76
N GLY A 174 -20.33 2.34 12.57
CA GLY A 174 -21.71 2.17 12.99
C GLY A 174 -22.35 0.94 12.38
N ASP A 175 -22.84 1.02 11.18
CA ASP A 175 -23.39 -0.08 10.38
C ASP A 175 -22.33 -0.77 9.49
N ARG A 176 -21.06 -0.37 9.61
CA ARG A 176 -19.94 -0.81 8.76
C ARG A 176 -18.70 -1.01 9.61
N ILE A 177 -18.05 -2.16 9.48
CA ILE A 177 -16.80 -2.49 10.18
C ILE A 177 -15.66 -2.63 9.17
N VAL A 178 -14.56 -1.98 9.46
CA VAL A 178 -13.31 -2.09 8.68
C VAL A 178 -12.25 -2.74 9.56
N ASP A 179 -11.76 -3.91 9.16
CA ASP A 179 -10.61 -4.55 9.81
C ASP A 179 -9.31 -3.88 9.38
N VAL A 180 -8.37 -3.74 10.32
CA VAL A 180 -7.07 -3.10 10.10
C VAL A 180 -5.96 -4.09 10.42
N LEU A 181 -5.11 -4.37 9.44
CA LEU A 181 -4.02 -5.33 9.54
C LEU A 181 -2.66 -4.64 9.38
N PRO A 182 -1.73 -4.81 10.34
CA PRO A 182 -0.34 -4.43 10.12
C PRO A 182 0.29 -5.24 8.97
N ALA A 183 0.92 -4.55 8.04
CA ALA A 183 1.54 -5.16 6.86
C ALA A 183 2.91 -4.56 6.51
N PRO A 184 3.87 -4.45 7.48
CA PRO A 184 5.18 -3.87 7.19
C PRO A 184 5.94 -4.67 6.12
N GLY A 185 6.82 -3.97 5.39
CA GLY A 185 7.65 -4.54 4.34
C GLY A 185 7.98 -3.55 3.23
N HIS A 186 6.98 -2.81 2.74
CA HIS A 186 7.16 -1.60 1.94
C HIS A 186 7.50 -0.40 2.83
N HIS A 187 6.78 -0.25 3.95
CA HIS A 187 7.00 0.80 4.95
C HIS A 187 6.81 0.21 6.36
N PRO A 188 7.56 0.66 7.40
CA PRO A 188 7.45 0.10 8.75
C PRO A 188 6.06 0.21 9.38
N ALA A 189 5.29 1.26 9.05
CA ALA A 189 3.93 1.50 9.55
C ALA A 189 2.83 1.13 8.54
N GLN A 190 3.13 0.29 7.54
CA GLN A 190 2.15 -0.13 6.53
C GLN A 190 0.96 -0.84 7.17
N LEU A 191 -0.24 -0.44 6.75
CA LEU A 191 -1.53 -1.06 7.08
C LEU A 191 -2.27 -1.50 5.82
N VAL A 192 -3.06 -2.55 5.97
CA VAL A 192 -4.05 -3.01 4.98
C VAL A 192 -5.42 -2.97 5.66
N TYR A 193 -6.42 -2.47 4.97
CA TYR A 193 -7.78 -2.34 5.46
C TYR A 193 -8.70 -3.29 4.71
N TYR A 194 -9.59 -3.98 5.44
CA TYR A 194 -10.61 -4.85 4.85
C TYR A 194 -12.00 -4.37 5.27
N ASP A 195 -12.77 -3.89 4.33
CA ASP A 195 -14.14 -3.48 4.56
C ASP A 195 -15.09 -4.66 4.48
N ARG A 196 -15.69 -5.00 5.60
CA ARG A 196 -16.62 -6.14 5.68
C ARG A 196 -17.89 -5.93 4.87
N SER A 197 -18.30 -4.69 4.63
CA SER A 197 -19.56 -4.40 3.93
C SER A 197 -19.46 -4.64 2.44
N THR A 198 -18.35 -4.30 1.82
CA THR A 198 -18.15 -4.46 0.36
C THR A 198 -17.23 -5.61 0.00
N GLY A 199 -16.47 -6.16 0.96
CA GLY A 199 -15.41 -7.13 0.68
C GLY A 199 -14.18 -6.50 0.02
N MET A 200 -14.08 -5.18 0.01
CA MET A 200 -12.91 -4.49 -0.54
C MET A 200 -11.73 -4.54 0.41
N VAL A 201 -10.55 -4.70 -0.17
CA VAL A 201 -9.26 -4.58 0.50
C VAL A 201 -8.58 -3.31 -0.01
N PHE A 202 -8.20 -2.40 0.89
CA PHE A 202 -7.42 -1.21 0.57
C PHE A 202 -5.99 -1.46 1.04
N SER A 203 -5.11 -1.69 0.08
CA SER A 203 -3.77 -2.20 0.34
C SER A 203 -2.68 -1.14 0.33
N GLY A 204 -2.96 0.10 -0.12
CA GLY A 204 -1.92 1.08 -0.38
C GLY A 204 -0.82 0.45 -1.24
N ASP A 205 0.44 0.65 -0.86
CA ASP A 205 1.59 0.14 -1.61
C ASP A 205 2.05 -1.26 -1.19
N PHE A 206 1.29 -1.88 -0.29
CA PHE A 206 1.51 -3.30 0.02
C PHE A 206 1.19 -4.20 -1.18
N LEU A 207 0.16 -3.89 -1.98
CA LEU A 207 -0.19 -4.64 -3.19
C LEU A 207 -0.95 -3.72 -4.16
N LEU A 208 -0.38 -3.49 -5.33
CA LEU A 208 -0.89 -2.64 -6.39
C LEU A 208 -0.53 -3.19 -7.78
N PRO A 209 -1.21 -2.82 -8.85
CA PRO A 209 -0.82 -3.17 -10.22
C PRO A 209 0.37 -2.31 -10.68
N GLY A 210 1.56 -2.67 -10.24
CA GLY A 210 2.76 -1.87 -10.43
C GLY A 210 3.98 -2.42 -9.70
N ARG A 211 4.82 -1.50 -9.19
CA ARG A 211 6.06 -1.81 -8.45
C ARG A 211 5.78 -1.98 -6.96
N LEU A 212 6.02 -3.16 -6.46
CA LEU A 212 6.06 -3.44 -5.03
C LEU A 212 7.48 -3.18 -4.52
N LEU A 213 7.69 -2.00 -3.96
CA LEU A 213 9.00 -1.59 -3.43
C LEU A 213 9.27 -2.29 -2.09
N VAL A 214 10.42 -2.97 -1.99
CA VAL A 214 10.78 -3.77 -0.82
C VAL A 214 11.81 -3.04 0.02
N ASP A 215 11.42 -2.56 1.20
CA ASP A 215 12.34 -2.03 2.21
C ASP A 215 12.85 -3.15 3.12
N ASP A 216 11.92 -3.93 3.69
CA ASP A 216 12.24 -5.11 4.51
C ASP A 216 11.56 -6.36 3.93
N LEU A 217 12.36 -7.18 3.24
CA LEU A 217 11.85 -8.40 2.61
C LEU A 217 11.28 -9.40 3.61
N SER A 218 11.91 -9.55 4.79
CA SER A 218 11.46 -10.51 5.82
C SER A 218 10.12 -10.09 6.39
N ALA A 219 9.97 -8.81 6.72
CA ALA A 219 8.71 -8.26 7.19
C ALA A 219 7.62 -8.36 6.12
N TYR A 220 7.96 -8.09 4.84
CA TYR A 220 7.00 -8.18 3.74
C TYR A 220 6.51 -9.61 3.51
N GLN A 221 7.41 -10.60 3.52
CA GLN A 221 7.04 -12.02 3.40
C GLN A 221 6.11 -12.48 4.53
N ALA A 222 6.42 -12.09 5.77
CA ALA A 222 5.58 -12.38 6.92
C ALA A 222 4.21 -11.69 6.82
N SER A 223 4.19 -10.43 6.37
CA SER A 223 2.95 -9.66 6.16
C SER A 223 2.08 -10.27 5.07
N ALA A 224 2.68 -10.63 3.94
CA ALA A 224 1.96 -11.27 2.84
C ALA A 224 1.30 -12.58 3.28
N GLN A 225 2.00 -13.39 4.08
CA GLN A 225 1.44 -14.62 4.63
C GLN A 225 0.26 -14.33 5.57
N ARG A 226 0.37 -13.34 6.47
CA ARG A 226 -0.70 -12.96 7.41
C ARG A 226 -1.93 -12.42 6.69
N VAL A 227 -1.74 -11.52 5.72
CA VAL A 227 -2.84 -10.92 4.95
C VAL A 227 -3.54 -11.99 4.10
N ALA A 228 -2.80 -12.87 3.42
CA ALA A 228 -3.37 -13.97 2.65
C ALA A 228 -4.18 -14.94 3.55
N GLU A 229 -3.65 -15.31 4.71
CA GLU A 229 -4.36 -16.19 5.66
C GLU A 229 -5.60 -15.49 6.25
N PHE A 230 -5.52 -14.20 6.58
CA PHE A 230 -6.67 -13.43 7.05
C PHE A 230 -7.81 -13.40 6.02
N LEU A 231 -7.49 -13.24 4.74
CA LEU A 231 -8.48 -13.14 3.66
C LEU A 231 -8.95 -14.49 3.12
N LYS A 232 -8.30 -15.60 3.47
CA LYS A 232 -8.52 -16.93 2.90
C LYS A 232 -10.00 -17.34 2.85
N ASP A 233 -10.69 -17.22 3.97
CA ASP A 233 -12.09 -17.64 4.11
C ASP A 233 -13.07 -16.44 4.09
N ARG A 234 -12.59 -15.24 3.72
CA ARG A 234 -13.41 -14.03 3.61
C ARG A 234 -13.78 -13.74 2.17
N PRO A 235 -14.97 -13.23 1.90
CA PRO A 235 -15.34 -12.73 0.57
C PRO A 235 -14.49 -11.50 0.25
N VAL A 236 -13.86 -11.47 -0.93
CA VAL A 236 -13.11 -10.31 -1.42
C VAL A 236 -13.68 -9.94 -2.79
N SER A 237 -14.18 -8.72 -2.91
CA SER A 237 -14.69 -8.18 -4.17
C SER A 237 -13.56 -7.62 -5.03
N PHE A 238 -12.70 -6.79 -4.44
CA PHE A 238 -11.56 -6.15 -5.09
C PHE A 238 -10.43 -5.92 -4.10
N VAL A 239 -9.20 -5.87 -4.61
CA VAL A 239 -8.01 -5.37 -3.89
C VAL A 239 -7.57 -4.10 -4.60
N LEU A 240 -7.55 -2.99 -3.87
CA LEU A 240 -7.32 -1.66 -4.40
C LEU A 240 -6.04 -1.08 -3.78
N GLY A 241 -5.04 -0.83 -4.63
CA GLY A 241 -3.74 -0.29 -4.23
C GLY A 241 -3.70 1.23 -4.13
N GLY A 242 -2.52 1.79 -3.81
CA GLY A 242 -2.28 3.23 -3.80
C GLY A 242 -2.07 3.82 -5.19
N HIS A 243 -1.56 3.02 -6.15
CA HIS A 243 -1.19 3.47 -7.49
C HIS A 243 -1.53 2.44 -8.56
N VAL A 244 -1.47 2.88 -9.83
CA VAL A 244 -1.44 2.02 -11.00
C VAL A 244 -0.22 2.39 -11.84
N GLU A 245 0.73 1.48 -11.98
CA GLU A 245 2.00 1.72 -12.65
C GLU A 245 2.26 0.75 -13.81
N LYS A 246 1.25 0.01 -14.24
CA LYS A 246 1.29 -0.87 -15.41
C LYS A 246 0.24 -0.46 -16.44
N ASN A 247 0.52 -0.75 -17.71
CA ASN A 247 -0.47 -0.67 -18.76
C ASN A 247 -1.26 -2.00 -18.87
N ARG A 248 -2.28 -2.06 -19.72
CA ARG A 248 -3.11 -3.26 -19.92
C ARG A 248 -2.36 -4.44 -20.51
N SER A 249 -1.24 -4.21 -21.19
CA SER A 249 -0.37 -5.30 -21.68
C SER A 249 0.55 -5.86 -20.60
N GLY A 250 0.56 -5.26 -19.40
CA GLY A 250 1.36 -5.69 -18.25
C GLY A 250 2.76 -5.07 -18.22
N GLU A 251 3.07 -4.12 -19.09
CA GLU A 251 4.34 -3.39 -19.07
C GLU A 251 4.31 -2.28 -18.03
N LEU A 252 5.45 -2.03 -17.38
CA LEU A 252 5.59 -0.91 -16.46
C LEU A 252 5.52 0.42 -17.22
N LEU A 253 4.74 1.35 -16.69
CA LEU A 253 4.73 2.74 -17.11
C LEU A 253 6.06 3.40 -16.67
N PRO A 254 6.58 4.34 -17.46
CA PRO A 254 7.81 5.05 -17.11
C PRO A 254 7.65 5.81 -15.79
N TRP A 255 8.73 5.90 -15.00
CA TRP A 255 8.79 6.78 -13.85
C TRP A 255 8.49 8.22 -14.24
N GLU A 256 7.78 8.94 -13.36
CA GLU A 256 7.38 10.35 -13.56
C GLU A 256 6.51 10.59 -14.81
N SER A 257 5.91 9.52 -15.38
CA SER A 257 4.98 9.68 -16.50
C SER A 257 3.70 10.35 -16.06
N THR A 258 3.31 11.39 -16.76
CA THR A 258 2.03 12.10 -16.56
C THR A 258 0.97 11.69 -17.61
N TYR A 259 1.24 10.66 -18.41
CA TYR A 259 0.34 10.18 -19.46
C TYR A 259 0.25 8.66 -19.50
N HIS A 260 -0.92 8.14 -19.12
CA HIS A 260 -1.24 6.70 -19.02
C HIS A 260 -2.47 6.33 -19.88
N PRO A 261 -2.38 6.39 -21.22
CA PRO A 261 -3.54 6.22 -22.10
C PRO A 261 -4.13 4.80 -22.09
N ASP A 262 -3.33 3.82 -21.70
CA ASP A 262 -3.69 2.40 -21.65
C ASP A 262 -3.38 1.79 -20.28
N GLU A 263 -3.74 2.50 -19.23
CA GLU A 263 -3.49 2.11 -17.84
C GLU A 263 -4.21 0.81 -17.49
N HIS A 264 -3.56 -0.05 -16.72
CA HIS A 264 -4.15 -1.25 -16.13
C HIS A 264 -5.33 -0.88 -15.20
N ALA A 265 -6.26 -1.79 -14.99
CA ALA A 265 -7.31 -1.59 -14.00
C ALA A 265 -6.70 -1.48 -12.58
N LEU A 266 -7.26 -0.59 -11.75
CA LEU A 266 -6.87 -0.49 -10.33
C LEU A 266 -7.13 -1.79 -9.58
N GLN A 267 -8.19 -2.50 -9.96
CA GLN A 267 -8.68 -3.67 -9.26
C GLN A 267 -7.76 -4.88 -9.48
N LEU A 268 -7.17 -5.34 -8.39
CA LEU A 268 -6.59 -6.66 -8.25
C LEU A 268 -7.60 -7.63 -7.61
N THR A 269 -7.24 -8.90 -7.54
CA THR A 269 -8.09 -9.99 -7.09
C THR A 269 -7.60 -10.60 -5.78
N LYS A 270 -8.44 -11.42 -5.16
CA LYS A 270 -8.04 -12.26 -4.02
C LYS A 270 -6.91 -13.23 -4.39
N ASP A 271 -6.89 -13.72 -5.63
CA ASP A 271 -5.85 -14.64 -6.11
C ASP A 271 -4.49 -13.95 -6.19
N ASP A 272 -4.45 -12.63 -6.49
CA ASP A 272 -3.21 -11.85 -6.47
C ASP A 272 -2.65 -11.74 -5.05
N VAL A 273 -3.51 -11.54 -4.04
CA VAL A 273 -3.09 -11.60 -2.63
C VAL A 273 -2.56 -12.98 -2.26
N ALA A 274 -3.24 -14.04 -2.67
CA ALA A 274 -2.83 -15.41 -2.38
C ALA A 274 -1.50 -15.79 -3.06
N ALA A 275 -1.20 -15.20 -4.22
CA ALA A 275 0.04 -15.40 -4.96
C ALA A 275 1.24 -14.64 -4.36
N LEU A 276 1.01 -13.51 -3.68
CA LEU A 276 2.06 -12.62 -3.18
C LEU A 276 3.10 -13.30 -2.28
N PRO A 277 2.74 -14.19 -1.30
CA PRO A 277 3.74 -14.89 -0.49
C PRO A 277 4.70 -15.74 -1.31
N ALA A 278 4.22 -16.40 -2.38
CA ALA A 278 5.05 -17.20 -3.25
C ALA A 278 5.96 -16.34 -4.15
N ALA A 279 5.46 -15.21 -4.62
CA ALA A 279 6.22 -14.26 -5.41
C ALA A 279 7.38 -13.66 -4.60
N LEU A 280 7.12 -13.20 -3.37
CA LEU A 280 8.13 -12.66 -2.47
C LEU A 280 9.22 -13.70 -2.08
N ARG A 281 8.87 -14.99 -1.98
CA ARG A 281 9.87 -16.04 -1.76
C ARG A 281 10.80 -16.24 -2.97
N LYS A 282 10.32 -15.97 -4.18
CA LYS A 282 11.10 -16.07 -5.42
C LYS A 282 11.89 -14.79 -5.73
N PHE A 283 11.65 -13.71 -5.00
CA PHE A 283 12.33 -12.45 -5.21
C PHE A 283 13.84 -12.60 -5.08
N ASN A 284 14.58 -12.20 -6.12
CA ASN A 284 16.04 -12.33 -6.20
C ASN A 284 16.81 -11.24 -5.43
N GLY A 285 16.08 -10.33 -4.77
CA GLY A 285 16.66 -9.22 -4.00
C GLY A 285 16.88 -7.93 -4.80
N PHE A 286 16.65 -7.95 -6.11
CA PHE A 286 16.80 -6.79 -6.99
C PHE A 286 15.52 -6.46 -7.76
N TYR A 287 15.09 -7.36 -8.63
CA TYR A 287 13.94 -7.22 -9.51
C TYR A 287 13.36 -8.59 -9.86
N THR A 288 12.05 -8.74 -9.74
CA THR A 288 11.34 -9.96 -10.13
C THR A 288 9.96 -9.60 -10.65
N GLU A 289 9.66 -9.98 -11.88
CA GLU A 289 8.37 -9.77 -12.49
C GLU A 289 7.42 -10.94 -12.21
N THR A 290 6.17 -10.65 -11.87
CA THR A 290 5.16 -11.66 -11.51
C THR A 290 3.77 -11.18 -11.89
N GLY A 291 3.28 -11.50 -13.07
CA GLY A 291 1.90 -11.16 -13.45
C GLY A 291 1.56 -9.67 -13.30
N PRO A 292 0.57 -9.30 -12.45
CA PRO A 292 0.09 -7.92 -12.38
C PRO A 292 1.04 -6.96 -11.66
N PHE A 293 2.08 -7.45 -10.97
CA PHE A 293 3.01 -6.61 -10.22
C PHE A 293 4.46 -7.03 -10.43
N VAL A 294 5.35 -6.12 -10.11
CA VAL A 294 6.81 -6.29 -10.10
C VAL A 294 7.28 -6.11 -8.67
N ILE A 295 8.20 -6.93 -8.21
CA ILE A 295 8.84 -6.78 -6.90
C ILE A 295 10.24 -6.24 -7.12
N GLU A 296 10.58 -5.12 -6.49
CA GLU A 296 11.90 -4.52 -6.63
C GLU A 296 12.43 -3.90 -5.33
N ASN A 297 13.77 -3.82 -5.25
CA ASN A 297 14.46 -3.06 -4.21
C ASN A 297 15.26 -1.94 -4.88
N GLY A 298 14.68 -0.75 -4.91
CA GLY A 298 15.25 0.41 -5.63
C GLY A 298 16.66 0.78 -5.13
N LEU A 299 16.91 0.71 -3.82
CA LEU A 299 18.23 0.99 -3.25
C LEU A 299 19.30 0.01 -3.77
N ARG A 300 19.00 -1.28 -3.79
CA ARG A 300 19.93 -2.30 -4.29
C ARG A 300 20.16 -2.16 -5.79
N LEU A 301 19.14 -1.82 -6.56
CA LEU A 301 19.27 -1.53 -7.98
C LEU A 301 20.18 -0.32 -8.22
N LEU A 302 19.99 0.76 -7.46
CA LEU A 302 20.84 1.95 -7.53
C LEU A 302 22.30 1.64 -7.18
N ILE A 303 22.54 0.90 -6.10
CA ILE A 303 23.90 0.48 -5.68
C ILE A 303 24.54 -0.38 -6.77
N ALA A 304 23.80 -1.34 -7.34
CA ALA A 304 24.32 -2.20 -8.42
C ALA A 304 24.68 -1.39 -9.66
N ALA A 305 23.83 -0.44 -10.06
CA ALA A 305 24.09 0.46 -11.18
C ALA A 305 25.34 1.33 -10.95
N ALA A 306 25.47 1.91 -9.74
CA ALA A 306 26.65 2.70 -9.37
C ALA A 306 27.95 1.87 -9.39
N ALA A 307 27.90 0.64 -8.88
CA ALA A 307 29.06 -0.28 -8.91
C ALA A 307 29.44 -0.66 -10.34
N ALA A 308 28.46 -0.93 -11.21
CA ALA A 308 28.72 -1.21 -12.63
C ALA A 308 29.35 -0.01 -13.34
N ALA A 309 28.84 1.20 -13.11
CA ALA A 309 29.41 2.43 -13.66
C ALA A 309 30.87 2.65 -13.19
N ALA A 310 31.14 2.46 -11.90
CA ALA A 310 32.52 2.56 -11.36
C ALA A 310 33.46 1.55 -11.98
N LEU A 311 33.01 0.30 -12.20
CA LEU A 311 33.81 -0.72 -12.89
C LEU A 311 34.15 -0.33 -14.34
N VAL A 312 33.15 0.18 -15.08
CA VAL A 312 33.35 0.66 -16.45
C VAL A 312 34.40 1.78 -16.49
N LEU A 313 34.28 2.77 -15.58
CA LEU A 313 35.26 3.87 -15.50
C LEU A 313 36.68 3.36 -15.16
N ALA A 314 36.80 2.40 -14.24
CA ALA A 314 38.09 1.79 -13.88
C ALA A 314 38.71 1.05 -15.07
N VAL A 315 37.91 0.29 -15.84
CA VAL A 315 38.36 -0.41 -17.04
C VAL A 315 38.82 0.60 -18.11
N LEU A 316 38.06 1.64 -18.38
CA LEU A 316 38.44 2.70 -19.32
C LEU A 316 39.73 3.41 -18.89
N GLY A 317 39.83 3.78 -17.60
CA GLY A 317 41.04 4.38 -17.04
C GLY A 317 42.28 3.48 -17.20
N PHE A 318 42.12 2.17 -16.94
CA PHE A 318 43.19 1.19 -17.16
C PHE A 318 43.62 1.06 -18.64
N LEU A 319 42.66 1.05 -19.57
CA LEU A 319 42.93 0.98 -20.99
C LEU A 319 43.67 2.24 -21.47
N ILE A 320 43.24 3.43 -21.05
CA ILE A 320 43.91 4.71 -21.34
C ILE A 320 45.32 4.71 -20.76
N TYR A 321 45.48 4.31 -19.50
CA TYR A 321 46.81 4.19 -18.88
C TYR A 321 47.76 3.26 -19.67
N ARG A 322 47.27 2.07 -20.06
CA ARG A 322 48.03 1.12 -20.90
C ARG A 322 48.41 1.70 -22.25
N PHE A 323 47.45 2.41 -22.88
CA PHE A 323 47.71 3.07 -24.18
C PHE A 323 48.80 4.15 -24.07
N ILE A 324 48.72 5.05 -23.07
CA ILE A 324 49.71 6.08 -22.81
C ILE A 324 51.09 5.45 -22.50
N ARG A 325 51.12 4.42 -21.67
CA ARG A 325 52.35 3.71 -21.30
C ARG A 325 53.01 3.05 -22.51
N ARG A 326 52.23 2.46 -23.42
CA ARG A 326 52.74 1.88 -24.67
C ARG A 326 53.32 2.94 -25.59
N ARG A 327 52.75 4.13 -25.68
CA ARG A 327 53.29 5.23 -26.49
C ARG A 327 54.57 5.84 -25.92
N ARG A 328 54.73 5.83 -24.60
CA ARG A 328 55.91 6.38 -23.91
C ARG A 328 57.13 5.43 -23.95
N ASN A 329 56.95 4.13 -24.19
CA ASN A 329 58.02 3.14 -24.27
C ASN A 329 58.05 2.38 -25.62
N PRO A 330 58.30 3.03 -26.77
CA PRO A 330 58.35 2.36 -28.06
C PRO A 330 59.66 1.52 -28.28
N ALA A 331 60.70 1.72 -27.47
CA ALA A 331 62.03 1.19 -27.72
C ALA A 331 62.30 -0.24 -27.24
N ARG A 332 61.32 -0.98 -26.69
CA ARG A 332 61.60 -2.35 -26.18
C ARG A 332 61.20 -3.51 -27.10
N ASN A 333 60.55 -3.23 -28.25
CA ASN A 333 60.12 -4.27 -29.20
C ASN A 333 60.91 -4.34 -30.52
N SER A 334 62.04 -3.67 -30.63
CA SER A 334 62.87 -3.69 -31.87
C SER A 334 64.15 -4.54 -31.81
N ASN A 335 64.35 -5.37 -30.75
CA ASN A 335 65.43 -6.31 -30.65
C ASN A 335 64.96 -7.76 -30.48
N SER A 336 64.41 -8.34 -31.53
CA SER A 336 64.35 -9.77 -31.76
C SER A 336 64.11 -9.96 -33.29
N GLY A 337 65.20 -9.75 -34.10
CA GLY A 337 65.33 -10.19 -35.46
C GLY A 337 66.56 -11.02 -35.58
#